data_d472837e866fb5c4a9750917021e3791
#
_entry.id   d472837e866fb5c4a9750917021e3791
#
_cell.length_a   1.000
_cell.length_b   1.000
_cell.length_c   1.000
_cell.angle_alpha   90.00
_cell.angle_beta   90.00
_cell.angle_gamma   90.00
#
_symmetry.space_group_name_H-M   'P 1'
#
loop_
_entity.id
_entity.type
_entity.pdbx_description
1 polymer ?
#
loop_
_entity_poly.entity_id
_entity_poly.type
_entity_poly.pdbx_seq_one_letter_code
_entity_poly.pdbx_strand_id
1 'polypeptide(L)'
;MNNQKKSFLEKVSDFVVDRLAGPMATFGNIPAVAAVKDGLVAIVPIVIIGSLFLLIAMLGLPGTFSEDPLIPVLSSVSSKFLIFYNMTMNFLSLYAAIAIGMSYAKRFEIDSINAALLSIAAFFLININDLSNGMSVTNFAAGGLFAAIISSLISIRLYRFFLERKITIRMPDGVPANVTNAFVALIPFFVIFTLLWVVRSILNFDITSFLNTVLGPVFSGTDSIFVFIPRVLIGLLLWAVGMHGDNMIGPIFEPLKLQWVAENAKALSNGEDIKQLPHIWTTVVERITIWPAAAWGILFWMWKSKLKQARTMAGIATPAAIFTIVEPVIFGLPIVLNPFFIIPFILSGTIAAIVTYSAFSLHLINRVFVELPWATPPFISGYVATGGDWKGVLMVVINFAIEIV
;
A
#
# COMPACT_ATOMS: atom_id res chain seq x y z
N MET A 1 22.83 44.47 -0.41
CA MET A 1 22.11 43.20 -0.27
C MET A 1 20.72 43.42 -0.84
N ASN A 2 20.49 42.88 -2.05
CA ASN A 2 19.22 43.06 -2.77
C ASN A 2 18.12 42.19 -2.11
N ASN A 3 17.26 42.83 -1.33
CA ASN A 3 16.03 42.22 -0.81
C ASN A 3 14.98 42.13 -1.95
N GLN A 4 15.23 41.28 -2.95
CA GLN A 4 14.18 40.97 -3.93
C GLN A 4 13.07 40.26 -3.18
N LYS A 5 11.87 40.83 -3.16
CA LYS A 5 10.68 40.20 -2.60
C LYS A 5 10.45 38.87 -3.38
N LYS A 6 10.60 37.74 -2.69
CA LYS A 6 10.31 36.41 -3.25
C LYS A 6 8.95 36.45 -3.94
N SER A 7 8.87 35.89 -5.13
CA SER A 7 7.62 35.71 -5.86
C SER A 7 6.65 34.83 -5.06
N PHE A 8 5.36 34.88 -5.38
CA PHE A 8 4.37 34.01 -4.75
C PHE A 8 4.74 32.52 -4.89
N LEU A 9 5.21 32.13 -6.07
CA LEU A 9 5.63 30.73 -6.34
C LEU A 9 6.86 30.31 -5.54
N GLU A 10 7.86 31.18 -5.38
CA GLU A 10 9.01 30.89 -4.53
C GLU A 10 8.58 30.68 -3.07
N LYS A 11 7.62 31.47 -2.57
CA LYS A 11 7.07 31.28 -1.22
C LYS A 11 6.31 29.96 -1.08
N VAL A 12 5.51 29.58 -2.09
CA VAL A 12 4.81 28.29 -2.10
C VAL A 12 5.80 27.13 -2.17
N SER A 13 6.81 27.24 -3.03
CA SER A 13 7.88 26.23 -3.14
C SER A 13 8.61 26.06 -1.81
N ASP A 14 9.06 27.14 -1.20
CA ASP A 14 9.75 27.11 0.10
C ASP A 14 8.85 26.46 1.18
N PHE A 15 7.57 26.86 1.23
CA PHE A 15 6.62 26.26 2.17
C PHE A 15 6.48 24.74 1.96
N VAL A 16 6.31 24.30 0.71
CA VAL A 16 6.16 22.86 0.39
C VAL A 16 7.44 22.10 0.71
N VAL A 17 8.61 22.64 0.34
CA VAL A 17 9.90 21.99 0.60
C VAL A 17 10.18 21.93 2.10
N ASP A 18 10.07 23.04 2.81
CA ASP A 18 10.48 23.14 4.21
C ASP A 18 9.45 22.53 5.17
N ARG A 19 8.15 22.69 4.87
CA ARG A 19 7.09 22.31 5.80
C ARG A 19 6.43 20.95 5.50
N LEU A 20 6.52 20.49 4.27
CA LEU A 20 5.93 19.21 3.88
C LEU A 20 6.99 18.17 3.50
N ALA A 21 7.82 18.48 2.51
CA ALA A 21 8.75 17.50 1.96
C ALA A 21 9.88 17.14 2.93
N GLY A 22 10.49 18.12 3.60
CA GLY A 22 11.55 17.88 4.57
C GLY A 22 11.12 16.93 5.69
N PRO A 23 10.06 17.23 6.44
CA PRO A 23 9.52 16.32 7.48
C PRO A 23 9.12 14.96 6.94
N MET A 24 8.46 14.88 5.78
CA MET A 24 8.05 13.61 5.16
C MET A 24 9.25 12.75 4.76
N ALA A 25 10.27 13.35 4.14
CA ALA A 25 11.50 12.63 3.81
C ALA A 25 12.20 12.11 5.06
N THR A 26 12.28 12.94 6.10
CA THR A 26 12.86 12.54 7.39
C THR A 26 12.08 11.36 7.99
N PHE A 27 10.76 11.43 8.01
CA PHE A 27 9.90 10.34 8.48
C PHE A 27 10.08 9.07 7.65
N GLY A 28 10.02 9.16 6.32
CA GLY A 28 10.16 8.02 5.41
C GLY A 28 11.54 7.34 5.50
N ASN A 29 12.58 8.08 5.89
CA ASN A 29 13.94 7.57 6.07
C ASN A 29 14.20 6.98 7.47
N ILE A 30 13.25 7.06 8.41
CA ILE A 30 13.36 6.33 9.67
C ILE A 30 13.50 4.84 9.36
N PRO A 31 14.55 4.16 9.86
CA PRO A 31 14.82 2.75 9.49
C PRO A 31 13.62 1.81 9.66
N ALA A 32 12.83 2.00 10.71
CA ALA A 32 11.62 1.22 10.94
C ALA A 32 10.53 1.50 9.90
N VAL A 33 10.27 2.77 9.59
CA VAL A 33 9.25 3.19 8.60
C VAL A 33 9.62 2.69 7.21
N ALA A 34 10.87 2.90 6.81
CA ALA A 34 11.36 2.43 5.53
C ALA A 34 11.36 0.89 5.44
N ALA A 35 11.63 0.17 6.55
CA ALA A 35 11.54 -1.28 6.59
C ALA A 35 10.11 -1.80 6.42
N VAL A 36 9.12 -1.14 7.02
CA VAL A 36 7.70 -1.47 6.84
C VAL A 36 7.31 -1.29 5.38
N LYS A 37 7.64 -0.13 4.79
CA LYS A 37 7.34 0.15 3.37
C LYS A 37 7.93 -0.93 2.46
N ASP A 38 9.23 -1.21 2.57
CA ASP A 38 9.91 -2.16 1.69
C ASP A 38 9.42 -3.60 1.91
N GLY A 39 9.13 -3.98 3.17
CA GLY A 39 8.57 -5.28 3.50
C GLY A 39 7.16 -5.48 2.92
N LEU A 40 6.31 -4.47 2.98
CA LEU A 40 4.96 -4.53 2.39
C LEU A 40 5.02 -4.54 0.86
N VAL A 41 5.91 -3.78 0.24
CA VAL A 41 6.13 -3.85 -1.22
C VAL A 41 6.57 -5.26 -1.64
N ALA A 42 7.37 -5.94 -0.84
CA ALA A 42 7.83 -7.29 -1.16
C ALA A 42 6.70 -8.33 -1.20
N ILE A 43 5.60 -8.14 -0.48
CA ILE A 43 4.46 -9.08 -0.48
C ILE A 43 3.36 -8.73 -1.51
N VAL A 44 3.45 -7.58 -2.18
CA VAL A 44 2.48 -7.15 -3.20
C VAL A 44 2.20 -8.23 -4.27
N PRO A 45 3.18 -8.97 -4.82
CA PRO A 45 2.90 -10.04 -5.76
C PRO A 45 1.96 -11.12 -5.21
N ILE A 46 2.06 -11.47 -3.91
CA ILE A 46 1.18 -12.44 -3.27
C ILE A 46 -0.24 -11.89 -3.20
N VAL A 47 -0.39 -10.61 -2.85
CA VAL A 47 -1.70 -9.94 -2.79
C VAL A 47 -2.35 -9.86 -4.17
N ILE A 48 -1.60 -9.47 -5.20
CA ILE A 48 -2.09 -9.41 -6.57
C ILE A 48 -2.60 -10.78 -7.03
N ILE A 49 -1.77 -11.82 -6.90
CA ILE A 49 -2.13 -13.17 -7.34
C ILE A 49 -3.33 -13.68 -6.54
N GLY A 50 -3.31 -13.53 -5.22
CA GLY A 50 -4.43 -13.97 -4.36
C GLY A 50 -5.75 -13.28 -4.73
N SER A 51 -5.75 -11.97 -4.91
CA SER A 51 -6.97 -11.23 -5.25
C SER A 51 -7.47 -11.51 -6.68
N LEU A 52 -6.57 -11.81 -7.64
CA LEU A 52 -7.00 -12.27 -8.97
C LEU A 52 -7.67 -13.65 -8.92
N PHE A 53 -7.19 -14.55 -8.07
CA PHE A 53 -7.85 -15.86 -7.87
C PHE A 53 -9.22 -15.68 -7.20
N LEU A 54 -9.39 -14.72 -6.28
CA LEU A 54 -10.70 -14.36 -5.76
C LEU A 54 -11.62 -13.84 -6.86
N LEU A 55 -11.15 -12.93 -7.71
CA LEU A 55 -11.93 -12.40 -8.83
C LEU A 55 -12.43 -13.55 -9.72
N ILE A 56 -11.55 -14.48 -10.12
CA ILE A 56 -11.93 -15.63 -10.95
C ILE A 56 -12.98 -16.48 -10.24
N ALA A 57 -12.83 -16.74 -8.94
CA ALA A 57 -13.81 -17.46 -8.16
C ALA A 57 -15.18 -16.77 -8.17
N MET A 58 -15.19 -15.44 -7.94
CA MET A 58 -16.43 -14.66 -7.88
C MET A 58 -17.16 -14.57 -9.23
N LEU A 59 -16.44 -14.61 -10.36
CA LEU A 59 -17.04 -14.65 -11.70
C LEU A 59 -17.85 -15.96 -11.94
N GLY A 60 -17.51 -17.03 -11.24
CA GLY A 60 -18.20 -18.32 -11.32
C GLY A 60 -19.28 -18.53 -10.26
N LEU A 61 -19.45 -17.59 -9.31
CA LEU A 61 -20.44 -17.70 -8.25
C LEU A 61 -21.67 -16.83 -8.52
N PRO A 62 -22.89 -17.33 -8.29
CA PRO A 62 -24.12 -16.55 -8.39
C PRO A 62 -24.20 -15.54 -7.24
N GLY A 63 -24.94 -14.46 -7.45
CA GLY A 63 -25.25 -13.47 -6.42
C GLY A 63 -24.11 -12.46 -6.13
N THR A 64 -22.93 -12.58 -6.77
CA THR A 64 -21.82 -11.64 -6.56
C THR A 64 -21.94 -10.41 -7.47
N PHE A 65 -22.05 -10.62 -8.76
CA PHE A 65 -22.14 -9.55 -9.77
C PHE A 65 -23.50 -9.54 -10.49
N SER A 66 -24.19 -10.67 -10.51
CA SER A 66 -25.52 -10.88 -11.09
C SER A 66 -26.20 -12.04 -10.38
N GLU A 67 -27.52 -12.22 -10.57
CA GLU A 67 -28.28 -13.35 -10.02
C GLU A 67 -27.67 -14.68 -10.48
N ASP A 68 -27.27 -14.76 -11.75
CA ASP A 68 -26.57 -15.92 -12.31
C ASP A 68 -25.05 -15.70 -12.37
N PRO A 69 -24.23 -16.78 -12.39
CA PRO A 69 -22.79 -16.67 -12.59
C PRO A 69 -22.47 -15.94 -13.90
N LEU A 70 -21.57 -14.94 -13.87
CA LEU A 70 -21.12 -14.24 -15.09
C LEU A 70 -20.42 -15.19 -16.06
N ILE A 71 -19.71 -16.19 -15.52
CA ILE A 71 -19.02 -17.23 -16.31
C ILE A 71 -19.43 -18.60 -15.76
N PRO A 72 -20.53 -19.21 -16.25
CA PRO A 72 -21.09 -20.46 -15.70
C PRO A 72 -20.10 -21.65 -15.69
N VAL A 73 -19.17 -21.69 -16.65
CA VAL A 73 -18.17 -22.77 -16.72
C VAL A 73 -17.23 -22.74 -15.51
N LEU A 74 -17.03 -21.59 -14.85
CA LEU A 74 -16.19 -21.47 -13.66
C LEU A 74 -16.91 -22.01 -12.39
N SER A 75 -18.23 -22.14 -12.37
CA SER A 75 -18.99 -22.53 -11.17
C SER A 75 -18.49 -23.85 -10.56
N SER A 76 -18.12 -24.81 -11.39
CA SER A 76 -17.60 -26.11 -10.93
C SER A 76 -16.22 -26.08 -10.29
N VAL A 77 -15.46 -25.01 -10.51
CA VAL A 77 -14.07 -24.83 -10.04
C VAL A 77 -13.87 -23.63 -9.12
N SER A 78 -14.90 -22.79 -8.92
CA SER A 78 -14.83 -21.58 -8.07
C SER A 78 -14.31 -21.89 -6.67
N SER A 79 -14.75 -23.00 -6.05
CA SER A 79 -14.26 -23.41 -4.73
C SER A 79 -12.76 -23.68 -4.70
N LYS A 80 -12.16 -24.16 -5.80
CA LYS A 80 -10.71 -24.40 -5.90
C LYS A 80 -9.94 -23.07 -5.97
N PHE A 81 -10.47 -22.07 -6.66
CA PHE A 81 -9.90 -20.73 -6.68
C PHE A 81 -10.00 -20.05 -5.31
N LEU A 82 -11.11 -20.24 -4.57
CA LEU A 82 -11.23 -19.76 -3.19
C LEU A 82 -10.22 -20.41 -2.24
N ILE A 83 -9.90 -21.71 -2.42
CA ILE A 83 -8.83 -22.35 -1.63
C ILE A 83 -7.51 -21.64 -1.86
N PHE A 84 -7.16 -21.35 -3.11
CA PHE A 84 -5.92 -20.62 -3.42
C PHE A 84 -5.91 -19.21 -2.80
N TYR A 85 -7.01 -18.46 -2.94
CA TYR A 85 -7.18 -17.16 -2.29
C TYR A 85 -6.96 -17.27 -0.76
N ASN A 86 -7.59 -18.24 -0.11
CA ASN A 86 -7.46 -18.44 1.32
C ASN A 86 -6.01 -18.77 1.74
N MET A 87 -5.28 -19.58 0.94
CA MET A 87 -3.88 -19.92 1.21
C MET A 87 -2.92 -18.73 1.04
N THR A 88 -3.31 -17.69 0.32
CA THR A 88 -2.52 -16.48 0.15
C THR A 88 -2.97 -15.37 1.10
N MET A 89 -4.22 -14.97 1.04
CA MET A 89 -4.70 -13.76 1.74
C MET A 89 -4.97 -13.98 3.22
N ASN A 90 -5.35 -15.20 3.64
CA ASN A 90 -5.51 -15.50 5.06
C ASN A 90 -4.17 -15.62 5.82
N PHE A 91 -3.04 -15.55 5.12
CA PHE A 91 -1.69 -15.53 5.71
C PHE A 91 -0.92 -14.25 5.40
N LEU A 92 -1.62 -13.20 4.96
CA LEU A 92 -1.03 -11.93 4.55
C LEU A 92 -0.09 -11.34 5.62
N SER A 93 -0.53 -11.29 6.86
CA SER A 93 0.25 -10.75 7.98
C SER A 93 1.48 -11.58 8.32
N LEU A 94 1.43 -12.89 8.08
CA LEU A 94 2.58 -13.77 8.25
C LEU A 94 3.68 -13.46 7.22
N TYR A 95 3.30 -13.31 5.95
CA TYR A 95 4.24 -12.88 4.91
C TYR A 95 4.81 -11.49 5.19
N ALA A 96 3.97 -10.57 5.69
CA ALA A 96 4.39 -9.24 6.09
C ALA A 96 5.40 -9.29 7.25
N ALA A 97 5.17 -10.11 8.27
CA ALA A 97 6.09 -10.25 9.39
C ALA A 97 7.50 -10.67 8.93
N ILE A 98 7.58 -11.68 8.05
CA ILE A 98 8.84 -12.15 7.48
C ILE A 98 9.53 -11.02 6.69
N ALA A 99 8.80 -10.41 5.75
CA ALA A 99 9.37 -9.44 4.83
C ALA A 99 9.83 -8.15 5.54
N ILE A 100 9.05 -7.67 6.52
CA ILE A 100 9.39 -6.49 7.33
C ILE A 100 10.60 -6.80 8.21
N GLY A 101 10.63 -7.97 8.86
CA GLY A 101 11.74 -8.38 9.68
C GLY A 101 13.06 -8.45 8.92
N MET A 102 13.04 -9.07 7.73
CA MET A 102 14.21 -9.12 6.84
C MET A 102 14.62 -7.72 6.35
N SER A 103 13.66 -6.89 5.96
CA SER A 103 13.93 -5.53 5.51
C SER A 103 14.53 -4.67 6.62
N TYR A 104 14.05 -4.83 7.86
CA TYR A 104 14.56 -4.08 9.00
C TYR A 104 15.97 -4.54 9.40
N ALA A 105 16.21 -5.85 9.41
CA ALA A 105 17.50 -6.45 9.71
C ALA A 105 18.59 -6.03 8.71
N LYS A 106 18.26 -5.98 7.42
CA LYS A 106 19.17 -5.56 6.35
C LYS A 106 19.75 -4.16 6.59
N ARG A 107 19.00 -3.25 7.23
CA ARG A 107 19.46 -1.89 7.54
C ARG A 107 20.52 -1.82 8.62
N PHE A 108 20.74 -2.92 9.35
CA PHE A 108 21.69 -3.06 10.43
C PHE A 108 22.70 -4.17 10.17
N GLU A 109 22.79 -4.67 8.93
CA GLU A 109 23.68 -5.76 8.53
C GLU A 109 23.50 -7.05 9.36
N ILE A 110 22.27 -7.28 9.85
CA ILE A 110 21.88 -8.47 10.57
C ILE A 110 21.52 -9.57 9.57
N ASP A 111 21.89 -10.82 9.89
CA ASP A 111 21.58 -11.99 9.07
C ASP A 111 20.07 -12.09 8.77
N SER A 112 19.74 -12.14 7.48
CA SER A 112 18.35 -12.10 7.00
C SER A 112 17.58 -13.38 7.32
N ILE A 113 18.24 -14.54 7.41
CA ILE A 113 17.60 -15.82 7.74
C ILE A 113 17.18 -15.81 9.21
N ASN A 114 18.09 -15.44 10.11
CA ASN A 114 17.77 -15.29 11.52
C ASN A 114 16.68 -14.26 11.76
N ALA A 115 16.70 -13.15 11.01
CA ALA A 115 15.66 -12.14 11.09
C ALA A 115 14.27 -12.65 10.65
N ALA A 116 14.21 -13.40 9.56
CA ALA A 116 12.99 -14.03 9.08
C ALA A 116 12.43 -15.02 10.12
N LEU A 117 13.28 -15.91 10.64
CA LEU A 117 12.90 -16.90 11.65
C LEU A 117 12.46 -16.25 12.96
N LEU A 118 13.15 -15.21 13.40
CA LEU A 118 12.78 -14.46 14.59
C LEU A 118 11.42 -13.79 14.44
N SER A 119 11.20 -13.11 13.30
CA SER A 119 9.97 -12.37 13.04
C SER A 119 8.75 -13.27 12.93
N ILE A 120 8.87 -14.40 12.21
CA ILE A 120 7.77 -15.35 12.09
C ILE A 120 7.44 -16.01 13.43
N ALA A 121 8.46 -16.43 14.19
CA ALA A 121 8.26 -17.06 15.48
C ALA A 121 7.68 -16.07 16.51
N ALA A 122 8.16 -14.82 16.52
CA ALA A 122 7.62 -13.76 17.35
C ALA A 122 6.12 -13.50 17.03
N PHE A 123 5.78 -13.46 15.74
CA PHE A 123 4.39 -13.25 15.29
C PHE A 123 3.49 -14.43 15.69
N PHE A 124 3.97 -15.67 15.60
CA PHE A 124 3.24 -16.83 16.12
C PHE A 124 3.03 -16.74 17.63
N LEU A 125 4.07 -16.41 18.40
CA LEU A 125 4.01 -16.36 19.87
C LEU A 125 3.01 -15.35 20.40
N ILE A 126 2.78 -14.23 19.70
CA ILE A 126 1.81 -13.23 20.14
C ILE A 126 0.36 -13.55 19.71
N ASN A 127 0.16 -14.44 18.72
CA ASN A 127 -1.14 -14.75 18.17
C ASN A 127 -1.69 -16.13 18.55
N ILE A 128 -0.85 -17.08 18.90
CA ILE A 128 -1.24 -18.43 19.25
C ILE A 128 -1.07 -18.65 20.74
N ASN A 129 -2.16 -18.92 21.43
CA ASN A 129 -2.16 -19.23 22.84
C ASN A 129 -2.25 -20.73 23.12
N ASP A 130 -3.06 -21.44 22.32
CA ASP A 130 -3.32 -22.85 22.47
C ASP A 130 -3.60 -23.48 21.09
N LEU A 131 -3.03 -24.65 20.85
CA LEU A 131 -3.19 -25.44 19.63
C LEU A 131 -4.14 -26.65 19.81
N SER A 132 -4.64 -26.87 21.03
CA SER A 132 -5.50 -28.05 21.33
C SER A 132 -6.80 -28.10 20.51
N ASN A 133 -7.33 -26.94 20.11
CA ASN A 133 -8.54 -26.80 19.30
C ASN A 133 -8.26 -26.40 17.84
N GLY A 134 -7.02 -26.59 17.37
CA GLY A 134 -6.57 -26.13 16.06
C GLY A 134 -6.08 -24.68 16.10
N MET A 135 -5.64 -24.18 14.95
CA MET A 135 -5.12 -22.82 14.80
C MET A 135 -6.14 -21.93 14.10
N SER A 136 -6.58 -20.87 14.77
CA SER A 136 -7.35 -19.81 14.10
C SER A 136 -6.44 -18.97 13.22
N VAL A 137 -6.76 -18.87 11.93
CA VAL A 137 -6.00 -18.04 10.99
C VAL A 137 -6.44 -16.56 10.96
N THR A 138 -7.41 -16.17 11.78
CA THR A 138 -8.01 -14.84 11.73
C THR A 138 -6.96 -13.73 11.90
N ASN A 139 -6.01 -13.89 12.81
CA ASN A 139 -4.95 -12.92 13.06
C ASN A 139 -3.77 -13.04 12.07
N PHE A 140 -3.80 -14.01 11.17
CA PHE A 140 -2.78 -14.14 10.12
C PHE A 140 -3.17 -13.44 8.83
N ALA A 141 -4.46 -13.12 8.65
CA ALA A 141 -4.99 -12.32 7.55
C ALA A 141 -4.74 -10.81 7.77
N ALA A 142 -5.39 -9.96 6.99
CA ALA A 142 -5.25 -8.50 7.04
C ALA A 142 -5.37 -7.89 8.45
N GLY A 143 -6.30 -8.41 9.28
CA GLY A 143 -6.51 -7.92 10.65
C GLY A 143 -5.33 -8.09 11.62
N GLY A 144 -4.33 -8.89 11.27
CA GLY A 144 -3.09 -9.04 12.05
C GLY A 144 -1.91 -8.20 11.55
N LEU A 145 -2.10 -7.38 10.51
CA LEU A 145 -1.00 -6.68 9.84
C LEU A 145 -0.22 -5.75 10.79
N PHE A 146 -0.92 -5.01 11.65
CA PHE A 146 -0.26 -4.14 12.63
C PHE A 146 0.50 -4.93 13.69
N ALA A 147 -0.05 -6.06 14.13
CA ALA A 147 0.66 -6.96 15.03
C ALA A 147 1.94 -7.53 14.37
N ALA A 148 1.88 -7.87 13.09
CA ALA A 148 3.03 -8.29 12.31
C ALA A 148 4.10 -7.20 12.21
N ILE A 149 3.71 -5.96 11.91
CA ILE A 149 4.61 -4.80 11.86
C ILE A 149 5.30 -4.61 13.22
N ILE A 150 4.53 -4.48 14.28
CA ILE A 150 5.04 -4.15 15.62
C ILE A 150 5.92 -5.29 16.17
N SER A 151 5.46 -6.55 16.08
CA SER A 151 6.22 -7.69 16.57
C SER A 151 7.57 -7.86 15.84
N SER A 152 7.57 -7.70 14.51
CA SER A 152 8.80 -7.79 13.71
C SER A 152 9.77 -6.66 14.06
N LEU A 153 9.31 -5.41 14.13
CA LEU A 153 10.17 -4.28 14.46
C LEU A 153 10.75 -4.40 15.87
N ILE A 154 9.93 -4.75 16.87
CA ILE A 154 10.39 -4.91 18.26
C ILE A 154 11.37 -6.06 18.37
N SER A 155 11.06 -7.22 17.78
CA SER A 155 11.92 -8.41 17.88
C SER A 155 13.29 -8.17 17.23
N ILE A 156 13.34 -7.56 16.05
CA ILE A 156 14.61 -7.23 15.39
C ILE A 156 15.36 -6.13 16.16
N ARG A 157 14.66 -5.15 16.73
CA ARG A 157 15.29 -4.11 17.55
C ARG A 157 15.94 -4.71 18.81
N LEU A 158 15.25 -5.64 19.48
CA LEU A 158 15.79 -6.36 20.62
C LEU A 158 16.98 -7.26 20.19
N TYR A 159 16.84 -7.99 19.07
CA TYR A 159 17.92 -8.82 18.55
C TYR A 159 19.17 -7.98 18.27
N ARG A 160 19.02 -6.84 17.62
CA ARG A 160 20.09 -5.86 17.40
C ARG A 160 20.76 -5.44 18.73
N PHE A 161 19.98 -5.13 19.75
CA PHE A 161 20.50 -4.75 21.07
C PHE A 161 21.42 -5.84 21.66
N PHE A 162 21.03 -7.12 21.58
CA PHE A 162 21.88 -8.23 22.04
C PHE A 162 23.18 -8.34 21.25
N LEU A 163 23.11 -8.15 19.92
CA LEU A 163 24.29 -8.18 19.05
C LEU A 163 25.25 -7.02 19.37
N GLU A 164 24.76 -5.80 19.50
CA GLU A 164 25.56 -4.61 19.82
C GLU A 164 26.22 -4.73 21.22
N ARG A 165 25.51 -5.33 22.16
CA ARG A 165 26.02 -5.56 23.52
C ARG A 165 26.90 -6.84 23.63
N LYS A 166 27.06 -7.59 22.53
CA LYS A 166 27.80 -8.84 22.49
C LYS A 166 27.29 -9.89 23.51
N ILE A 167 25.98 -9.86 23.81
CA ILE A 167 25.29 -10.84 24.67
C ILE A 167 24.89 -12.02 23.79
N THR A 168 25.89 -12.77 23.34
CA THR A 168 25.76 -13.86 22.36
C THR A 168 26.79 -14.94 22.65
N ILE A 169 26.56 -16.15 22.14
CA ILE A 169 27.56 -17.21 22.18
C ILE A 169 28.62 -16.91 21.12
N ARG A 170 29.87 -16.82 21.52
CA ARG A 170 30.99 -16.62 20.60
C ARG A 170 31.49 -17.96 20.12
N MET A 171 31.71 -18.08 18.82
CA MET A 171 32.31 -19.25 18.20
C MET A 171 33.80 -18.99 17.94
N PRO A 172 34.65 -20.04 18.00
CA PRO A 172 36.06 -19.94 17.62
C PRO A 172 36.22 -19.54 16.15
N ASP A 173 37.41 -19.00 15.83
CA ASP A 173 37.78 -18.69 14.45
C ASP A 173 37.81 -19.96 13.59
N GLY A 174 37.38 -19.85 12.32
CA GLY A 174 37.31 -20.96 11.38
C GLY A 174 35.97 -21.70 11.31
N VAL A 175 35.02 -21.39 12.21
CA VAL A 175 33.64 -21.93 12.10
C VAL A 175 32.90 -21.26 10.95
N PRO A 176 32.20 -22.01 10.06
CA PRO A 176 31.42 -21.44 8.98
C PRO A 176 30.39 -20.41 9.46
N ALA A 177 30.20 -19.33 8.69
CA ALA A 177 29.35 -18.19 9.09
C ALA A 177 27.91 -18.58 9.42
N ASN A 178 27.29 -19.50 8.66
CA ASN A 178 25.94 -20.00 8.93
C ASN A 178 25.83 -20.71 10.30
N VAL A 179 26.82 -21.46 10.71
CA VAL A 179 26.87 -22.11 12.04
C VAL A 179 27.06 -21.05 13.12
N THR A 180 28.00 -20.13 12.92
CA THR A 180 28.27 -19.02 13.85
C THR A 180 27.00 -18.19 14.07
N ASN A 181 26.30 -17.82 13.00
CA ASN A 181 25.06 -17.03 13.10
C ASN A 181 23.95 -17.73 13.89
N ALA A 182 23.83 -19.06 13.77
CA ALA A 182 22.85 -19.83 14.54
C ALA A 182 23.14 -19.79 16.05
N PHE A 183 24.41 -19.96 16.46
CA PHE A 183 24.79 -19.88 17.88
C PHE A 183 24.73 -18.46 18.43
N VAL A 184 25.10 -17.47 17.66
CA VAL A 184 24.97 -16.04 18.03
C VAL A 184 23.53 -15.68 18.30
N ALA A 185 22.55 -16.23 17.54
CA ALA A 185 21.13 -15.98 17.72
C ALA A 185 20.51 -16.66 18.96
N LEU A 186 21.14 -17.72 19.52
CA LEU A 186 20.48 -18.57 20.50
C LEU A 186 20.05 -17.83 21.78
N ILE A 187 20.95 -17.06 22.41
CA ILE A 187 20.59 -16.28 23.61
C ILE A 187 19.58 -15.20 23.32
N PRO A 188 19.73 -14.35 22.27
CA PRO A 188 18.71 -13.37 21.89
C PRO A 188 17.33 -14.00 21.65
N PHE A 189 17.26 -15.08 20.87
CA PHE A 189 15.99 -15.74 20.56
C PHE A 189 15.33 -16.29 21.82
N PHE A 190 16.10 -16.96 22.68
CA PHE A 190 15.58 -17.47 23.94
C PHE A 190 14.94 -16.39 24.78
N VAL A 191 15.63 -15.26 24.96
CA VAL A 191 15.09 -14.13 25.76
C VAL A 191 13.87 -13.51 25.12
N ILE A 192 13.92 -13.23 23.79
CA ILE A 192 12.81 -12.60 23.09
C ILE A 192 11.57 -13.50 23.10
N PHE A 193 11.73 -14.80 22.81
CA PHE A 193 10.62 -15.76 22.83
C PHE A 193 10.03 -15.92 24.21
N THR A 194 10.86 -15.98 25.25
CA THR A 194 10.40 -16.05 26.63
C THR A 194 9.61 -14.80 27.02
N LEU A 195 10.08 -13.61 26.65
CA LEU A 195 9.35 -12.36 26.91
C LEU A 195 7.97 -12.35 26.23
N LEU A 196 7.91 -12.70 24.94
CA LEU A 196 6.65 -12.73 24.21
C LEU A 196 5.69 -13.80 24.76
N TRP A 197 6.19 -14.97 25.10
CA TRP A 197 5.42 -16.02 25.72
C TRP A 197 4.88 -15.60 27.10
N VAL A 198 5.68 -14.95 27.94
CA VAL A 198 5.22 -14.43 29.23
C VAL A 198 4.10 -13.43 29.04
N VAL A 199 4.25 -12.48 28.11
CA VAL A 199 3.22 -11.48 27.82
C VAL A 199 1.92 -12.15 27.34
N ARG A 200 2.02 -13.07 26.40
CA ARG A 200 0.86 -13.71 25.78
C ARG A 200 0.21 -14.76 26.66
N SER A 201 1.01 -15.65 27.25
CA SER A 201 0.49 -16.85 27.93
C SER A 201 0.42 -16.73 29.46
N ILE A 202 1.35 -16.01 30.11
CA ILE A 202 1.32 -15.83 31.55
C ILE A 202 0.45 -14.63 31.95
N LEU A 203 0.65 -13.47 31.27
CA LEU A 203 -0.14 -12.27 31.53
C LEU A 203 -1.50 -12.27 30.80
N ASN A 204 -1.76 -13.25 29.95
CA ASN A 204 -2.96 -13.35 29.07
C ASN A 204 -3.24 -12.06 28.28
N PHE A 205 -2.17 -11.31 27.91
CA PHE A 205 -2.32 -10.07 27.19
C PHE A 205 -2.36 -10.32 25.67
N ASP A 206 -3.50 -10.03 25.06
CA ASP A 206 -3.67 -10.15 23.61
C ASP A 206 -3.18 -8.88 22.90
N ILE A 207 -1.92 -8.93 22.47
CA ILE A 207 -1.26 -7.81 21.78
C ILE A 207 -2.02 -7.43 20.51
N THR A 208 -2.48 -8.39 19.72
CA THR A 208 -3.17 -8.14 18.45
C THR A 208 -4.52 -7.46 18.68
N SER A 209 -5.33 -7.98 19.60
CA SER A 209 -6.61 -7.36 19.98
C SER A 209 -6.41 -5.96 20.57
N PHE A 210 -5.39 -5.77 21.40
CA PHE A 210 -5.05 -4.47 21.95
C PHE A 210 -4.68 -3.47 20.84
N LEU A 211 -3.79 -3.85 19.93
CA LEU A 211 -3.40 -2.98 18.80
C LEU A 211 -4.60 -2.64 17.93
N ASN A 212 -5.45 -3.62 17.60
CA ASN A 212 -6.64 -3.38 16.80
C ASN A 212 -7.64 -2.45 17.52
N THR A 213 -7.77 -2.55 18.84
CA THR A 213 -8.63 -1.66 19.62
C THR A 213 -8.13 -0.23 19.67
N VAL A 214 -6.80 -0.04 19.81
CA VAL A 214 -6.19 1.29 19.91
C VAL A 214 -6.04 1.95 18.55
N LEU A 215 -5.60 1.18 17.54
CA LEU A 215 -5.30 1.72 16.21
C LEU A 215 -6.50 1.67 15.27
N GLY A 216 -7.42 0.72 15.44
CA GLY A 216 -8.59 0.56 14.58
C GLY A 216 -9.41 1.84 14.37
N PRO A 217 -9.78 2.61 15.41
CA PRO A 217 -10.50 3.87 15.24
C PRO A 217 -9.71 4.93 14.44
N VAL A 218 -8.39 4.96 14.58
CA VAL A 218 -7.53 5.87 13.80
C VAL A 218 -7.54 5.48 12.34
N PHE A 219 -7.45 4.19 12.06
CA PHE A 219 -7.38 3.68 10.68
C PHE A 219 -8.72 3.73 9.96
N SER A 220 -9.83 3.40 10.65
CA SER A 220 -11.17 3.55 10.07
C SER A 220 -11.51 5.01 9.78
N GLY A 221 -11.08 5.94 10.65
CA GLY A 221 -11.22 7.37 10.42
C GLY A 221 -10.34 7.90 9.28
N THR A 222 -9.25 7.19 8.96
CA THR A 222 -8.34 7.56 7.88
C THR A 222 -8.93 7.24 6.50
N ASP A 223 -9.74 6.18 6.34
CA ASP A 223 -10.52 5.91 5.12
C ASP A 223 -11.73 6.85 5.05
N SER A 224 -11.46 8.13 4.88
CA SER A 224 -12.48 9.16 4.77
C SER A 224 -12.12 10.20 3.72
N ILE A 225 -13.14 10.85 3.17
CA ILE A 225 -12.96 11.95 2.20
C ILE A 225 -12.09 13.08 2.80
N PHE A 226 -12.19 13.30 4.11
CA PHE A 226 -11.45 14.35 4.83
C PHE A 226 -9.95 14.04 4.97
N VAL A 227 -9.53 12.80 4.78
CA VAL A 227 -8.12 12.40 4.74
C VAL A 227 -7.66 12.14 3.30
N PHE A 228 -8.52 11.54 2.48
CA PHE A 228 -8.22 11.24 1.08
C PHE A 228 -7.91 12.50 0.26
N ILE A 229 -8.75 13.54 0.35
CA ILE A 229 -8.53 14.80 -0.41
C ILE A 229 -7.24 15.51 0.01
N PRO A 230 -6.96 15.78 1.30
CA PRO A 230 -5.69 16.35 1.72
C PRO A 230 -4.47 15.52 1.29
N ARG A 231 -4.57 14.20 1.33
CA ARG A 231 -3.49 13.32 0.85
C ARG A 231 -3.22 13.52 -0.64
N VAL A 232 -4.27 13.56 -1.47
CA VAL A 232 -4.13 13.81 -2.91
C VAL A 232 -3.54 15.19 -3.15
N LEU A 233 -4.05 16.21 -2.46
CA LEU A 233 -3.56 17.59 -2.57
C LEU A 233 -2.08 17.70 -2.20
N ILE A 234 -1.65 17.11 -1.08
CA ILE A 234 -0.25 17.11 -0.66
C ILE A 234 0.63 16.39 -1.69
N GLY A 235 0.17 15.25 -2.21
CA GLY A 235 0.88 14.51 -3.27
C GLY A 235 1.10 15.36 -4.51
N LEU A 236 0.05 16.03 -4.99
CA LEU A 236 0.13 16.91 -6.16
C LEU A 236 1.00 18.15 -5.90
N LEU A 237 0.96 18.73 -4.71
CA LEU A 237 1.84 19.84 -4.32
C LEU A 237 3.32 19.42 -4.33
N LEU A 238 3.64 18.22 -3.85
CA LEU A 238 5.01 17.68 -3.91
C LEU A 238 5.46 17.49 -5.36
N TRP A 239 4.61 16.93 -6.22
CA TRP A 239 4.89 16.82 -7.65
C TRP A 239 5.09 18.19 -8.31
N ALA A 240 4.30 19.18 -7.94
CA ALA A 240 4.38 20.54 -8.47
C ALA A 240 5.70 21.24 -8.16
N VAL A 241 6.40 20.87 -7.09
CA VAL A 241 7.73 21.38 -6.74
C VAL A 241 8.87 20.44 -7.18
N GLY A 242 8.57 19.42 -7.99
CA GLY A 242 9.57 18.53 -8.58
C GLY A 242 9.94 17.31 -7.72
N MET A 243 9.16 17.01 -6.70
CA MET A 243 9.36 15.82 -5.86
C MET A 243 8.32 14.76 -6.17
N HIS A 244 8.72 13.49 -6.08
CA HIS A 244 7.80 12.37 -6.33
C HIS A 244 6.83 12.22 -5.14
N GLY A 245 5.63 12.80 -5.26
CA GLY A 245 4.64 12.89 -4.17
C GLY A 245 4.29 11.54 -3.56
N ASP A 246 3.99 10.54 -4.40
CA ASP A 246 3.59 9.22 -3.90
C ASP A 246 4.70 8.51 -3.13
N ASN A 247 5.97 8.64 -3.55
CA ASN A 247 7.10 8.07 -2.81
C ASN A 247 7.32 8.73 -1.44
N MET A 248 6.98 10.03 -1.34
CA MET A 248 7.12 10.77 -0.09
C MET A 248 6.02 10.43 0.92
N ILE A 249 4.79 10.24 0.44
CA ILE A 249 3.61 9.99 1.27
C ILE A 249 3.39 8.48 1.49
N GLY A 250 3.84 7.64 0.57
CA GLY A 250 3.65 6.20 0.56
C GLY A 250 3.94 5.51 1.89
N PRO A 251 5.06 5.78 2.58
CA PRO A 251 5.37 5.15 3.86
C PRO A 251 4.27 5.28 4.92
N ILE A 252 3.40 6.30 4.82
CA ILE A 252 2.30 6.52 5.75
C ILE A 252 1.06 5.71 5.33
N PHE A 253 0.70 5.73 4.05
CA PHE A 253 -0.60 5.24 3.58
C PHE A 253 -0.57 3.86 2.90
N GLU A 254 0.57 3.42 2.37
CA GLU A 254 0.66 2.11 1.70
C GLU A 254 0.28 0.94 2.62
N PRO A 255 0.72 0.89 3.90
CA PRO A 255 0.27 -0.17 4.82
C PRO A 255 -1.24 -0.24 4.97
N LEU A 256 -1.90 0.93 5.06
CA LEU A 256 -3.35 1.04 5.23
C LEU A 256 -4.08 0.58 3.96
N LYS A 257 -3.68 1.07 2.80
CA LYS A 257 -4.31 0.71 1.52
C LYS A 257 -4.22 -0.80 1.24
N LEU A 258 -3.08 -1.40 1.56
CA LEU A 258 -2.89 -2.84 1.41
C LEU A 258 -3.81 -3.63 2.35
N GLN A 259 -3.96 -3.18 3.59
CA GLN A 259 -4.89 -3.77 4.53
C GLN A 259 -6.34 -3.62 4.05
N TRP A 260 -6.73 -2.42 3.63
CA TRP A 260 -8.10 -2.13 3.20
C TRP A 260 -8.54 -2.94 1.98
N VAL A 261 -7.67 -3.09 0.97
CA VAL A 261 -8.01 -3.95 -0.18
C VAL A 261 -8.15 -5.42 0.25
N ALA A 262 -7.34 -5.89 1.19
CA ALA A 262 -7.42 -7.25 1.69
C ALA A 262 -8.67 -7.46 2.58
N GLU A 263 -9.09 -6.47 3.36
CA GLU A 263 -10.34 -6.49 4.13
C GLU A 263 -11.56 -6.48 3.21
N ASN A 264 -11.56 -5.68 2.15
CA ASN A 264 -12.60 -5.72 1.11
C ASN A 264 -12.69 -7.10 0.44
N ALA A 265 -11.56 -7.67 0.06
CA ALA A 265 -11.50 -9.00 -0.52
C ALA A 265 -12.07 -10.07 0.43
N LYS A 266 -11.75 -10.00 1.72
CA LYS A 266 -12.28 -10.89 2.75
C LYS A 266 -13.78 -10.72 2.93
N ALA A 267 -14.27 -9.48 3.04
CA ALA A 267 -15.70 -9.18 3.16
C ALA A 267 -16.50 -9.75 1.98
N LEU A 268 -15.99 -9.54 0.75
CA LEU A 268 -16.60 -10.12 -0.45
C LEU A 268 -16.58 -11.67 -0.43
N SER A 269 -15.49 -12.28 -0.01
CA SER A 269 -15.40 -13.75 0.11
C SER A 269 -16.36 -14.34 1.13
N ASN A 270 -16.80 -13.55 2.09
CA ASN A 270 -17.82 -13.89 3.09
C ASN A 270 -19.26 -13.63 2.59
N GLY A 271 -19.43 -13.12 1.36
CA GLY A 271 -20.73 -12.88 0.75
C GLY A 271 -21.31 -11.49 1.02
N GLU A 272 -20.49 -10.52 1.44
CA GLU A 272 -20.95 -9.14 1.58
C GLU A 272 -21.19 -8.47 0.22
N ASP A 273 -22.13 -7.52 0.17
CA ASP A 273 -22.43 -6.76 -1.05
C ASP A 273 -21.20 -5.98 -1.52
N ILE A 274 -20.81 -6.21 -2.77
CA ILE A 274 -19.64 -5.57 -3.38
C ILE A 274 -19.68 -4.03 -3.36
N LYS A 275 -20.86 -3.42 -3.31
CA LYS A 275 -21.02 -1.96 -3.19
C LYS A 275 -20.83 -1.44 -1.79
N GLN A 276 -20.96 -2.31 -0.78
CA GLN A 276 -20.94 -1.98 0.64
C GLN A 276 -19.72 -2.53 1.37
N LEU A 277 -18.69 -3.02 0.64
CA LEU A 277 -17.45 -3.44 1.26
C LEU A 277 -16.88 -2.36 2.19
N PRO A 278 -16.12 -2.70 3.24
CA PRO A 278 -15.79 -1.77 4.30
C PRO A 278 -15.02 -0.52 3.86
N HIS A 279 -14.18 -0.64 2.81
CA HIS A 279 -13.25 0.43 2.46
C HIS A 279 -13.41 0.95 1.04
N ILE A 280 -13.25 2.29 0.90
CA ILE A 280 -13.28 2.99 -0.39
C ILE A 280 -11.85 3.21 -0.89
N TRP A 281 -10.98 3.73 -0.05
CA TRP A 281 -9.66 4.19 -0.45
C TRP A 281 -8.68 3.01 -0.62
N THR A 282 -8.31 2.74 -1.84
CA THR A 282 -7.31 1.73 -2.22
C THR A 282 -6.32 2.31 -3.23
N THR A 283 -5.23 1.61 -3.51
CA THR A 283 -4.24 2.00 -4.54
C THR A 283 -4.90 2.15 -5.91
N VAL A 284 -5.88 1.28 -6.23
CA VAL A 284 -6.59 1.33 -7.52
C VAL A 284 -7.49 2.58 -7.59
N VAL A 285 -8.18 2.94 -6.50
CA VAL A 285 -9.00 4.16 -6.47
C VAL A 285 -8.14 5.40 -6.73
N GLU A 286 -6.96 5.50 -6.14
CA GLU A 286 -6.01 6.58 -6.46
C GLU A 286 -5.60 6.58 -7.93
N ARG A 287 -5.30 5.41 -8.48
CA ARG A 287 -4.84 5.23 -9.86
C ARG A 287 -5.86 5.70 -10.88
N ILE A 288 -7.14 5.34 -10.72
CA ILE A 288 -8.22 5.75 -11.61
C ILE A 288 -8.62 7.21 -11.43
N THR A 289 -8.20 7.83 -10.31
CA THR A 289 -8.52 9.22 -9.97
C THR A 289 -7.46 10.18 -10.44
N ILE A 290 -6.23 10.03 -9.94
CA ILE A 290 -5.22 11.10 -9.99
C ILE A 290 -4.66 11.26 -11.40
N TRP A 291 -4.17 10.19 -12.01
CA TRP A 291 -3.41 10.31 -13.26
C TRP A 291 -4.26 10.63 -14.49
N PRO A 292 -5.49 10.09 -14.64
CA PRO A 292 -6.39 10.57 -15.69
C PRO A 292 -6.72 12.07 -15.59
N ALA A 293 -6.84 12.57 -14.34
CA ALA A 293 -7.23 13.94 -14.08
C ALA A 293 -6.08 14.95 -14.01
N ALA A 294 -4.83 14.49 -13.78
CA ALA A 294 -3.70 15.38 -13.54
C ALA A 294 -2.59 15.29 -14.61
N ALA A 295 -2.68 14.33 -15.53
CA ALA A 295 -1.64 14.15 -16.55
C ALA A 295 -2.17 13.94 -17.97
N TRP A 296 -3.31 13.26 -18.14
CA TRP A 296 -3.79 12.93 -19.47
C TRP A 296 -4.43 14.12 -20.19
N GLY A 297 -5.07 15.05 -19.46
CA GLY A 297 -5.61 16.27 -20.06
C GLY A 297 -4.50 17.19 -20.56
N ILE A 298 -3.39 17.28 -19.82
CA ILE A 298 -2.20 18.01 -20.30
C ILE A 298 -1.69 17.38 -21.59
N LEU A 299 -1.58 16.06 -21.66
CA LEU A 299 -1.19 15.35 -22.90
C LEU A 299 -2.18 15.62 -24.06
N PHE A 300 -3.48 15.64 -23.78
CA PHE A 300 -4.49 15.98 -24.78
C PHE A 300 -4.23 17.36 -25.38
N TRP A 301 -4.02 18.38 -24.55
CA TRP A 301 -3.73 19.73 -25.02
C TRP A 301 -2.39 19.86 -25.73
N MET A 302 -1.37 19.08 -25.33
CA MET A 302 -0.11 19.00 -26.03
C MET A 302 -0.26 18.44 -27.45
N TRP A 303 -1.06 17.40 -27.63
CA TRP A 303 -1.38 16.85 -28.95
C TRP A 303 -2.13 17.85 -29.83
N LYS A 304 -2.98 18.69 -29.25
CA LYS A 304 -3.70 19.77 -29.92
C LYS A 304 -2.86 21.02 -30.16
N SER A 305 -1.69 21.13 -29.55
CA SER A 305 -0.84 22.31 -29.67
C SER A 305 -0.32 22.53 -31.10
N LYS A 306 -0.21 23.78 -31.49
CA LYS A 306 0.45 24.17 -32.75
C LYS A 306 1.98 24.05 -32.65
N LEU A 307 2.54 24.02 -31.45
CA LEU A 307 3.98 23.92 -31.23
C LEU A 307 4.46 22.49 -31.52
N LYS A 308 5.41 22.34 -32.48
CA LYS A 308 5.99 21.05 -32.85
C LYS A 308 6.64 20.37 -31.63
N GLN A 309 7.32 21.15 -30.80
CA GLN A 309 7.99 20.64 -29.60
C GLN A 309 6.98 20.00 -28.62
N ALA A 310 5.84 20.63 -28.36
CA ALA A 310 4.80 20.07 -27.48
C ALA A 310 4.27 18.74 -28.03
N ARG A 311 3.97 18.64 -29.32
CA ARG A 311 3.50 17.40 -29.95
C ARG A 311 4.57 16.29 -29.92
N THR A 312 5.84 16.63 -30.10
CA THR A 312 6.93 15.66 -30.01
C THR A 312 7.02 15.09 -28.59
N MET A 313 6.95 15.97 -27.57
CA MET A 313 6.94 15.54 -26.18
C MET A 313 5.71 14.69 -25.82
N ALA A 314 4.51 15.06 -26.34
CA ALA A 314 3.31 14.25 -26.17
C ALA A 314 3.51 12.84 -26.75
N GLY A 315 4.12 12.71 -27.94
CA GLY A 315 4.42 11.41 -28.54
C GLY A 315 5.34 10.54 -27.68
N ILE A 316 6.33 11.14 -27.01
CA ILE A 316 7.26 10.44 -26.12
C ILE A 316 6.57 10.05 -24.79
N ALA A 317 5.77 10.95 -24.22
CA ALA A 317 5.20 10.77 -22.90
C ALA A 317 3.93 9.89 -22.89
N THR A 318 3.12 9.91 -23.95
CA THR A 318 1.83 9.20 -24.01
C THR A 318 1.94 7.70 -23.75
N PRO A 319 2.87 6.93 -24.38
CA PRO A 319 2.98 5.50 -24.11
C PRO A 319 3.21 5.18 -22.62
N ALA A 320 4.06 5.95 -21.96
CA ALA A 320 4.35 5.80 -20.54
C ALA A 320 3.13 6.18 -19.68
N ALA A 321 2.48 7.30 -19.99
CA ALA A 321 1.33 7.81 -19.22
C ALA A 321 0.11 6.88 -19.26
N ILE A 322 -0.10 6.12 -20.34
CA ILE A 322 -1.15 5.08 -20.40
C ILE A 322 -0.95 4.04 -19.29
N PHE A 323 0.30 3.73 -18.94
CA PHE A 323 0.67 2.82 -17.86
C PHE A 323 0.92 3.55 -16.53
N THR A 324 0.37 4.74 -16.35
CA THR A 324 0.49 5.56 -15.15
C THR A 324 1.92 6.06 -14.83
N ILE A 325 2.86 5.94 -15.76
CA ILE A 325 4.21 6.48 -15.65
C ILE A 325 4.16 7.93 -16.15
N VAL A 326 3.99 8.86 -15.23
CA VAL A 326 3.69 10.28 -15.53
C VAL A 326 4.91 11.19 -15.48
N GLU A 327 6.07 10.69 -15.05
CA GLU A 327 7.32 11.43 -14.97
C GLU A 327 7.71 12.11 -16.29
N PRO A 328 7.57 11.49 -17.48
CA PRO A 328 7.85 12.16 -18.73
C PRO A 328 6.91 13.36 -19.00
N VAL A 329 5.67 13.33 -18.47
CA VAL A 329 4.75 14.46 -18.56
C VAL A 329 5.18 15.58 -17.61
N ILE A 330 5.42 15.25 -16.34
CA ILE A 330 5.69 16.23 -15.29
C ILE A 330 7.05 16.90 -15.48
N PHE A 331 8.09 16.13 -15.77
CA PHE A 331 9.46 16.64 -15.93
C PHE A 331 9.83 17.00 -17.38
N GLY A 332 9.15 16.41 -18.35
CA GLY A 332 9.36 16.74 -19.77
C GLY A 332 8.65 18.01 -20.21
N LEU A 333 7.59 18.41 -19.51
CA LEU A 333 6.98 19.73 -19.59
C LEU A 333 7.48 20.59 -18.44
N PRO A 334 7.52 21.92 -18.59
CA PRO A 334 7.81 22.82 -17.48
C PRO A 334 6.58 22.93 -16.55
N ILE A 335 6.09 21.81 -16.00
CA ILE A 335 5.00 21.79 -15.02
C ILE A 335 5.57 22.25 -13.67
N VAL A 336 6.73 21.72 -13.32
CA VAL A 336 7.40 22.04 -12.05
C VAL A 336 7.66 23.53 -11.93
N LEU A 337 7.16 24.12 -10.85
CA LEU A 337 7.26 25.56 -10.54
C LEU A 337 6.66 26.51 -11.60
N ASN A 338 5.81 26.00 -12.48
CA ASN A 338 5.14 26.81 -13.50
C ASN A 338 3.66 27.04 -13.14
N PRO A 339 3.25 28.28 -12.80
CA PRO A 339 1.89 28.57 -12.33
C PRO A 339 0.81 28.22 -13.34
N PHE A 340 1.10 28.31 -14.65
CA PHE A 340 0.15 28.01 -15.69
C PHE A 340 -0.22 26.53 -15.74
N PHE A 341 0.68 25.64 -15.34
CA PHE A 341 0.45 24.20 -15.31
C PHE A 341 0.14 23.67 -13.91
N ILE A 342 0.73 24.22 -12.86
CA ILE A 342 0.51 23.78 -11.47
C ILE A 342 -0.93 23.94 -11.04
N ILE A 343 -1.56 25.08 -11.36
CA ILE A 343 -2.93 25.37 -10.93
C ILE A 343 -3.90 24.35 -11.49
N PRO A 344 -4.02 24.14 -12.84
CA PRO A 344 -4.89 23.11 -13.37
C PRO A 344 -4.50 21.70 -12.89
N PHE A 345 -3.23 21.35 -12.81
CA PHE A 345 -2.74 20.06 -12.32
C PHE A 345 -3.23 19.74 -10.90
N ILE A 346 -3.16 20.70 -9.97
CA ILE A 346 -3.63 20.51 -8.60
C ILE A 346 -5.16 20.51 -8.52
N LEU A 347 -5.81 21.43 -9.22
CA LEU A 347 -7.27 21.57 -9.18
C LEU A 347 -7.96 20.36 -9.79
N SER A 348 -7.55 19.93 -10.98
CA SER A 348 -8.16 18.78 -11.67
C SER A 348 -8.03 17.49 -10.84
N GLY A 349 -6.85 17.19 -10.32
CA GLY A 349 -6.64 16.04 -9.46
C GLY A 349 -7.43 16.10 -8.15
N THR A 350 -7.56 17.28 -7.55
CA THR A 350 -8.35 17.48 -6.32
C THR A 350 -9.85 17.33 -6.58
N ILE A 351 -10.36 17.92 -7.66
CA ILE A 351 -11.77 17.79 -8.05
C ILE A 351 -12.09 16.32 -8.38
N ALA A 352 -11.21 15.64 -9.14
CA ALA A 352 -11.36 14.23 -9.44
C ALA A 352 -11.39 13.37 -8.18
N ALA A 353 -10.58 13.68 -7.16
CA ALA A 353 -10.60 12.98 -5.88
C ALA A 353 -11.95 13.12 -5.17
N ILE A 354 -12.53 14.33 -5.16
CA ILE A 354 -13.86 14.58 -4.59
C ILE A 354 -14.92 13.77 -5.34
N VAL A 355 -14.93 13.85 -6.67
CA VAL A 355 -15.93 13.20 -7.53
C VAL A 355 -15.83 11.68 -7.41
N THR A 356 -14.61 11.12 -7.49
CA THR A 356 -14.41 9.67 -7.43
C THR A 356 -14.77 9.12 -6.04
N TYR A 357 -14.27 9.73 -4.96
CA TYR A 357 -14.61 9.27 -3.61
C TYR A 357 -16.12 9.33 -3.36
N SER A 358 -16.78 10.42 -3.80
CA SER A 358 -18.22 10.58 -3.67
C SER A 358 -18.99 9.50 -4.45
N ALA A 359 -18.55 9.15 -5.66
CA ALA A 359 -19.19 8.11 -6.48
C ALA A 359 -19.13 6.74 -5.79
N PHE A 360 -18.00 6.38 -5.18
CA PHE A 360 -17.90 5.15 -4.39
C PHE A 360 -18.71 5.22 -3.08
N SER A 361 -18.71 6.37 -2.40
CA SER A 361 -19.46 6.57 -1.16
C SER A 361 -20.98 6.50 -1.37
N LEU A 362 -21.45 6.95 -2.52
CA LEU A 362 -22.86 6.86 -2.95
C LEU A 362 -23.24 5.50 -3.55
N HIS A 363 -22.36 4.49 -3.46
CA HIS A 363 -22.55 3.15 -4.00
C HIS A 363 -22.88 3.10 -5.51
N LEU A 364 -22.46 4.10 -6.26
CA LEU A 364 -22.66 4.17 -7.72
C LEU A 364 -21.76 3.18 -8.46
N ILE A 365 -20.57 2.92 -7.90
CA ILE A 365 -19.52 2.03 -8.44
C ILE A 365 -19.27 0.92 -7.42
N ASN A 366 -19.03 -0.30 -7.89
CA ASN A 366 -18.61 -1.40 -7.05
C ASN A 366 -17.27 -1.07 -6.38
N ARG A 367 -17.13 -1.38 -5.09
CA ARG A 367 -15.88 -1.13 -4.36
C ARG A 367 -14.76 -2.04 -4.84
N VAL A 368 -13.55 -1.54 -4.73
CA VAL A 368 -12.33 -2.26 -5.15
C VAL A 368 -11.98 -3.35 -4.14
N PHE A 369 -11.76 -4.57 -4.61
CA PHE A 369 -11.35 -5.71 -3.81
C PHE A 369 -10.15 -6.48 -4.41
N VAL A 370 -9.66 -6.04 -5.56
CA VAL A 370 -8.51 -6.64 -6.26
C VAL A 370 -7.37 -5.64 -6.29
N GLU A 371 -6.18 -6.04 -5.83
CA GLU A 371 -4.96 -5.30 -6.07
C GLU A 371 -4.40 -5.65 -7.45
N LEU A 372 -3.90 -4.67 -8.15
CA LEU A 372 -3.36 -4.81 -9.50
C LEU A 372 -1.94 -4.21 -9.58
N PRO A 373 -1.09 -4.71 -10.49
CA PRO A 373 0.23 -4.12 -10.72
C PRO A 373 0.13 -2.60 -10.91
N TRP A 374 1.06 -1.85 -10.31
CA TRP A 374 1.01 -0.38 -10.27
C TRP A 374 0.95 0.26 -11.66
N ALA A 375 1.57 -0.38 -12.68
CA ALA A 375 1.56 0.09 -14.06
C ALA A 375 0.34 -0.37 -14.87
N THR A 376 -0.71 -0.93 -14.24
CA THR A 376 -1.93 -1.31 -14.98
C THR A 376 -2.66 -0.05 -15.46
N PRO A 377 -3.02 0.03 -16.77
CA PRO A 377 -3.76 1.16 -17.29
C PRO A 377 -5.05 1.45 -16.50
N PRO A 378 -5.40 2.71 -16.20
CA PRO A 378 -6.55 3.08 -15.38
C PRO A 378 -7.88 2.48 -15.85
N PHE A 379 -8.12 2.40 -17.16
CA PHE A 379 -9.34 1.77 -17.70
C PHE A 379 -9.43 0.29 -17.34
N ILE A 380 -8.32 -0.45 -17.44
CA ILE A 380 -8.26 -1.86 -17.05
C ILE A 380 -8.42 -1.97 -15.53
N SER A 381 -7.73 -1.10 -14.77
CA SER A 381 -7.83 -1.08 -13.32
C SER A 381 -9.25 -0.81 -12.84
N GLY A 382 -9.91 0.19 -13.42
CA GLY A 382 -11.28 0.56 -13.07
C GLY A 382 -12.29 -0.54 -13.36
N TYR A 383 -12.07 -1.33 -14.41
CA TYR A 383 -12.94 -2.46 -14.76
C TYR A 383 -12.66 -3.70 -13.89
N VAL A 384 -11.41 -4.16 -13.88
CA VAL A 384 -11.03 -5.42 -13.25
C VAL A 384 -11.16 -5.36 -11.73
N ALA A 385 -10.68 -4.29 -11.10
CA ALA A 385 -10.65 -4.20 -9.64
C ALA A 385 -12.02 -3.98 -9.00
N THR A 386 -13.01 -3.56 -9.78
CA THR A 386 -14.42 -3.41 -9.38
C THR A 386 -15.27 -4.64 -9.77
N GLY A 387 -14.64 -5.73 -10.19
CA GLY A 387 -15.35 -6.97 -10.57
C GLY A 387 -16.14 -6.88 -11.88
N GLY A 388 -15.65 -6.09 -12.84
CA GLY A 388 -16.28 -5.92 -14.15
C GLY A 388 -17.33 -4.80 -14.22
N ASP A 389 -17.36 -3.89 -13.24
CA ASP A 389 -18.25 -2.72 -13.29
C ASP A 389 -17.75 -1.70 -14.31
N TRP A 390 -18.49 -1.55 -15.42
CA TRP A 390 -18.19 -0.56 -16.46
C TRP A 390 -18.22 0.89 -15.96
N LYS A 391 -18.88 1.15 -14.83
CA LYS A 391 -18.91 2.49 -14.21
C LYS A 391 -17.54 2.87 -13.66
N GLY A 392 -16.70 1.91 -13.28
CA GLY A 392 -15.29 2.15 -12.96
C GLY A 392 -14.52 2.70 -14.15
N VAL A 393 -14.79 2.20 -15.37
CA VAL A 393 -14.24 2.75 -16.62
C VAL A 393 -14.79 4.14 -16.90
N LEU A 394 -16.11 4.33 -16.73
CA LEU A 394 -16.75 5.64 -16.91
C LEU A 394 -16.14 6.68 -15.96
N MET A 395 -15.79 6.29 -14.73
CA MET A 395 -15.13 7.20 -13.78
C MET A 395 -13.76 7.67 -14.27
N VAL A 396 -12.98 6.80 -14.90
CA VAL A 396 -11.72 7.19 -15.55
C VAL A 396 -11.95 8.21 -16.66
N VAL A 397 -13.01 8.03 -17.47
CA VAL A 397 -13.37 9.00 -18.53
C VAL A 397 -13.79 10.34 -17.94
N ILE A 398 -14.59 10.32 -16.86
CA ILE A 398 -15.01 11.54 -16.16
C ILE A 398 -13.79 12.29 -15.59
N ASN A 399 -12.87 11.56 -14.93
CA ASN A 399 -11.66 12.15 -14.37
C ASN A 399 -10.78 12.76 -15.47
N PHE A 400 -10.62 12.07 -16.61
CA PHE A 400 -9.93 12.63 -17.77
C PHE A 400 -10.61 13.89 -18.31
N ALA A 401 -11.94 13.91 -18.37
CA ALA A 401 -12.69 15.07 -18.84
C ALA A 401 -12.55 16.30 -17.91
N ILE A 402 -12.41 16.08 -16.58
CA ILE A 402 -12.19 17.15 -15.60
C ILE A 402 -10.95 17.99 -15.91
N GLU A 403 -9.89 17.37 -16.43
CA GLU A 403 -8.64 18.09 -16.74
C GLU A 403 -8.72 18.80 -18.13
N ILE A 404 -9.58 18.35 -19.02
CA ILE A 404 -9.74 18.98 -20.35
C ILE A 404 -10.49 20.31 -20.26
N VAL A 405 -11.40 20.44 -19.30
CA VAL A 405 -12.23 21.62 -19.07
C VAL A 405 -11.52 22.64 -18.19
#